data_074f7b5567b8418a938500ea6d26396c
#
_entry.id   074f7b5567b8418a938500ea6d26396c
#
_cell.length_a   1.000
_cell.length_b   1.000
_cell.length_c   1.000
_cell.angle_alpha   90.00
_cell.angle_beta   90.00
_cell.angle_gamma   90.00
#
_symmetry.space_group_name_H-M   'P 1'
#
loop_
_entity.id
_entity.type
_entity.pdbx_description
1 polymer ?
#
loop_
_entity_poly.entity_id
_entity_poly.type
_entity_poly.pdbx_seq_one_letter_code
_entity_poly.pdbx_strand_id
1 'polypeptide(L)'
;MQRALVCAALSALVSATVIVPEAGAQRRDRDRGQQWVQLGCQQVSFRGRDRDTIRVGKREGRFQAIRVAARGNDVEMRRLSVVYANGNPDDLDVQRVIRSGSKTEALDLKGRDRAIERIDMTYRQRDDFRGRTTVRVEGLVG
;
A
#
# COMPACT_ATOMS: atom_id res chain seq x y z
N MET A 1 -15.15 -5.97 -19.04
CA MET A 1 -15.69 -4.95 -18.15
C MET A 1 -14.79 -4.84 -16.94
N GLN A 2 -13.98 -3.84 -16.94
CA GLN A 2 -13.18 -3.51 -15.77
C GLN A 2 -14.08 -2.81 -14.77
N ARG A 3 -14.47 -3.53 -13.75
CA ARG A 3 -14.96 -2.87 -12.56
C ARG A 3 -13.73 -2.25 -11.90
N ALA A 4 -13.61 -0.95 -12.04
CA ALA A 4 -12.73 -0.18 -11.18
C ALA A 4 -13.20 -0.46 -9.75
N LEU A 5 -12.49 -1.34 -9.07
CA LEU A 5 -12.61 -1.45 -7.63
C LEU A 5 -12.05 -0.16 -7.06
N VAL A 6 -12.93 0.79 -7.00
CA VAL A 6 -12.68 1.96 -6.20
C VAL A 6 -12.57 1.43 -4.78
N CYS A 7 -11.36 1.37 -4.25
CA CYS A 7 -11.21 1.48 -2.82
C CYS A 7 -11.82 2.82 -2.49
N ALA A 8 -13.09 2.84 -2.21
CA ALA A 8 -13.76 4.01 -1.79
C ALA A 8 -13.04 4.52 -0.55
N ALA A 9 -12.11 5.40 -0.76
CA ALA A 9 -11.83 6.40 0.22
C ALA A 9 -13.15 7.14 0.31
N LEU A 10 -13.99 6.73 1.22
CA LEU A 10 -15.02 7.59 1.72
C LEU A 10 -14.29 8.77 2.30
N SER A 11 -14.05 9.74 1.47
CA SER A 11 -13.83 11.10 1.90
C SER A 11 -15.14 11.52 2.55
N ALA A 12 -15.39 11.00 3.71
CA ALA A 12 -16.32 11.64 4.59
C ALA A 12 -15.66 13.00 4.88
N LEU A 13 -16.12 14.00 4.21
CA LEU A 13 -15.94 15.37 4.61
C LEU A 13 -16.61 15.51 5.98
N VAL A 14 -15.96 14.98 6.97
CA VAL A 14 -16.25 15.34 8.34
C VAL A 14 -15.47 16.60 8.59
N SER A 15 -16.06 17.72 8.30
CA SER A 15 -15.66 19.00 8.85
C SER A 15 -16.01 19.00 10.34
N ALA A 16 -15.43 18.09 11.07
CA ALA A 16 -15.39 18.16 12.51
C ALA A 16 -14.05 18.79 12.87
N THR A 17 -14.07 20.06 13.11
CA THR A 17 -13.02 20.74 13.86
C THR A 17 -13.01 20.16 15.27
N VAL A 18 -12.49 18.97 15.41
CA VAL A 18 -12.17 18.45 16.73
C VAL A 18 -10.81 19.02 17.09
N ILE A 19 -10.81 20.03 17.91
CA ILE A 19 -9.60 20.45 18.63
C ILE A 19 -9.32 19.35 19.64
N VAL A 20 -8.48 18.40 19.26
CA VAL A 20 -7.97 17.40 20.19
C VAL A 20 -6.79 18.03 20.91
N PRO A 21 -6.83 18.14 22.24
CA PRO A 21 -5.66 18.62 23.00
C PRO A 21 -4.50 17.66 22.78
N GLU A 22 -3.39 18.21 22.41
CA GLU A 22 -2.21 17.52 21.95
C GLU A 22 -1.40 16.85 23.06
N ALA A 23 -1.80 15.66 23.48
CA ALA A 23 -0.88 14.79 24.21
C ALA A 23 -0.26 13.79 23.20
N GLY A 24 0.70 14.22 22.42
CA GLY A 24 1.33 13.32 21.43
C GLY A 24 2.04 14.03 20.28
N ALA A 25 2.21 15.31 20.37
CA ALA A 25 2.83 16.14 19.31
C ALA A 25 4.26 15.73 18.95
N GLN A 26 4.98 15.07 19.84
CA GLN A 26 6.39 14.72 19.62
C GLN A 26 6.61 13.55 18.64
N ARG A 27 5.60 12.70 18.41
CA ARG A 27 5.69 11.64 17.39
C ARG A 27 5.25 12.12 16.02
N ARG A 28 4.53 13.23 15.93
CA ARG A 28 4.03 13.77 14.67
C ARG A 28 5.05 14.62 13.94
N ASP A 29 6.07 15.10 14.61
CA ASP A 29 7.09 15.98 14.00
C ASP A 29 8.00 15.27 13.00
N ARG A 30 8.16 13.96 13.12
CA ARG A 30 8.92 13.18 12.13
C ARG A 30 8.15 12.93 10.84
N ASP A 31 6.82 13.02 10.88
CA ASP A 31 5.95 12.83 9.72
C ASP A 31 5.63 14.14 8.98
N ARG A 32 5.97 15.29 9.54
CA ARG A 32 5.61 16.59 8.96
C ARG A 32 6.27 16.89 7.62
N GLY A 33 7.31 16.17 7.25
CA GLY A 33 7.94 16.28 5.94
C GLY A 33 7.63 15.12 5.01
N GLN A 34 6.89 14.09 5.47
CA GLN A 34 6.64 12.89 4.72
C GLN A 34 5.18 12.76 4.37
N GLN A 35 4.89 12.83 3.08
CA GLN A 35 3.53 12.65 2.58
C GLN A 35 3.38 11.26 1.97
N TRP A 36 2.50 10.46 2.57
CA TRP A 36 2.10 9.17 2.03
C TRP A 36 0.83 9.32 1.21
N VAL A 37 0.87 8.85 -0.02
CA VAL A 37 -0.27 8.86 -0.92
C VAL A 37 -0.66 7.45 -1.31
N GLN A 38 -1.95 7.19 -1.45
CA GLN A 38 -2.44 5.89 -1.90
C GLN A 38 -2.13 5.70 -3.38
N LEU A 39 -1.40 4.64 -3.71
CA LEU A 39 -1.09 4.25 -5.09
C LEU A 39 -2.17 3.36 -5.69
N GLY A 40 -2.81 2.55 -4.88
CA GLY A 40 -3.89 1.68 -5.28
C GLY A 40 -4.28 0.71 -4.20
N CYS A 41 -5.36 -0.02 -4.45
CA CYS A 41 -5.78 -1.09 -3.58
C CYS A 41 -6.42 -2.23 -4.36
N GLN A 42 -6.38 -3.43 -3.79
CA GLN A 42 -6.98 -4.62 -4.34
C GLN A 42 -7.77 -5.36 -3.29
N GLN A 43 -8.91 -5.90 -3.68
CA GLN A 43 -9.61 -6.88 -2.87
C GLN A 43 -9.10 -8.27 -3.22
N VAL A 44 -8.61 -8.96 -2.21
CA VAL A 44 -8.10 -10.30 -2.32
C VAL A 44 -9.11 -11.27 -1.77
N SER A 45 -9.59 -12.19 -2.61
CA SER A 45 -10.41 -13.32 -2.21
C SER A 45 -9.67 -14.58 -2.60
N PHE A 46 -8.98 -15.19 -1.67
CA PHE A 46 -8.11 -16.32 -1.98
C PHE A 46 -8.90 -17.55 -2.48
N ARG A 47 -8.93 -17.72 -3.76
CA ARG A 47 -9.31 -18.98 -4.41
C ARG A 47 -8.11 -19.52 -5.20
N GLY A 48 -7.02 -19.85 -4.48
CA GLY A 48 -5.77 -20.32 -5.08
C GLY A 48 -4.59 -19.40 -4.88
N ARG A 49 -3.65 -19.38 -5.81
CA ARG A 49 -2.52 -18.43 -5.80
C ARG A 49 -3.00 -17.09 -6.32
N ASP A 50 -3.08 -16.13 -5.46
CA ASP A 50 -3.48 -14.79 -5.84
C ASP A 50 -2.27 -13.95 -6.19
N ARG A 51 -2.31 -13.47 -7.41
CA ARG A 51 -1.37 -12.49 -7.94
C ARG A 51 -2.15 -11.28 -8.39
N ASP A 52 -1.81 -10.14 -7.85
CA ASP A 52 -2.45 -8.88 -8.20
C ASP A 52 -1.43 -7.86 -8.72
N THR A 53 -1.89 -7.04 -9.63
CA THR A 53 -1.10 -5.94 -10.18
C THR A 53 -1.82 -4.62 -9.94
N ILE A 54 -1.12 -3.68 -9.32
CA ILE A 54 -1.57 -2.30 -9.20
C ILE A 54 -0.84 -1.46 -10.23
N ARG A 55 -1.56 -0.87 -11.15
CA ARG A 55 -1.01 0.08 -12.12
C ARG A 55 -0.98 1.46 -11.49
N VAL A 56 0.21 2.03 -11.40
CA VAL A 56 0.41 3.38 -10.87
C VAL A 56 0.52 4.39 -12.01
N GLY A 57 1.49 4.22 -12.87
CA GLY A 57 1.74 5.11 -14.02
C GLY A 57 2.65 6.29 -13.69
N LYS A 58 3.33 6.80 -14.72
CA LYS A 58 4.31 7.88 -14.60
C LYS A 58 3.73 9.20 -14.07
N ARG A 59 2.44 9.42 -14.30
CA ARG A 59 1.76 10.69 -13.97
C ARG A 59 1.47 10.84 -12.48
N GLU A 60 1.53 9.75 -11.73
CA GLU A 60 1.26 9.78 -10.28
C GLU A 60 2.40 10.40 -9.46
N GLY A 61 3.53 10.62 -10.08
CA GLY A 61 4.68 11.27 -9.46
C GLY A 61 5.85 10.34 -9.19
N ARG A 62 6.74 10.79 -8.32
CA ARG A 62 7.96 10.07 -7.94
C ARG A 62 7.93 9.76 -6.45
N PHE A 63 8.44 8.61 -6.10
CA PHE A 63 8.35 8.08 -4.73
C PHE A 63 9.72 7.62 -4.24
N GLN A 64 9.91 7.74 -2.92
CA GLN A 64 11.13 7.28 -2.24
C GLN A 64 10.99 5.87 -1.70
N ALA A 65 9.80 5.53 -1.25
CA ALA A 65 9.49 4.26 -0.61
C ALA A 65 8.02 3.91 -0.81
N ILE A 66 7.68 2.66 -0.57
CA ILE A 66 6.29 2.20 -0.51
C ILE A 66 6.03 1.44 0.78
N ARG A 67 4.78 1.34 1.17
CA ARG A 67 4.33 0.47 2.25
C ARG A 67 3.00 -0.18 1.89
N VAL A 68 2.74 -1.33 2.47
CA VAL A 68 1.54 -2.14 2.21
C VAL A 68 0.73 -2.26 3.48
N ALA A 69 -0.58 -2.03 3.38
CA ALA A 69 -1.53 -2.19 4.46
C ALA A 69 -2.55 -3.28 4.12
N ALA A 70 -2.97 -4.02 5.11
CA ALA A 70 -4.04 -5.02 4.98
C ALA A 70 -5.21 -4.69 5.89
N ARG A 71 -6.42 -4.96 5.43
CA ARG A 71 -7.64 -4.78 6.20
C ARG A 71 -8.63 -5.90 5.89
N GLY A 72 -9.16 -6.52 6.92
CA GLY A 72 -10.13 -7.61 6.84
C GLY A 72 -9.55 -8.93 7.36
N ASN A 73 -8.45 -9.39 6.81
CA ASN A 73 -7.72 -10.56 7.27
C ASN A 73 -6.22 -10.31 7.22
N ASP A 74 -5.47 -11.17 7.90
CA ASP A 74 -4.02 -11.20 7.76
C ASP A 74 -3.65 -11.69 6.35
N VAL A 75 -2.65 -11.07 5.76
CA VAL A 75 -2.15 -11.41 4.42
C VAL A 75 -0.72 -11.86 4.52
N GLU A 76 -0.43 -13.04 3.98
CA GLU A 76 0.94 -13.48 3.81
C GLU A 76 1.45 -13.06 2.43
N MET A 77 2.28 -12.02 2.40
CA MET A 77 2.90 -11.53 1.20
C MET A 77 4.11 -12.40 0.85
N ARG A 78 4.09 -13.02 -0.32
CA ARG A 78 5.20 -13.85 -0.80
C ARG A 78 6.18 -13.08 -1.63
N ARG A 79 5.69 -12.20 -2.47
CA ARG A 79 6.52 -11.43 -3.37
C ARG A 79 5.90 -10.06 -3.61
N LEU A 80 6.74 -9.06 -3.57
CA LEU A 80 6.40 -7.69 -3.93
C LEU A 80 7.44 -7.18 -4.92
N SER A 81 7.02 -6.95 -6.14
CA SER A 81 7.89 -6.46 -7.21
C SER A 81 7.39 -5.12 -7.72
N VAL A 82 8.27 -4.15 -7.79
CA VAL A 82 7.97 -2.82 -8.34
C VAL A 82 8.61 -2.72 -9.71
N VAL A 83 7.84 -2.37 -10.72
CA VAL A 83 8.36 -2.04 -12.04
C VAL A 83 8.35 -0.55 -12.21
N TYR A 84 9.53 0.02 -12.38
CA TYR A 84 9.69 1.45 -12.57
C TYR A 84 9.30 1.90 -13.99
N ALA A 85 9.12 3.20 -14.17
CA ALA A 85 8.73 3.78 -15.45
C ALA A 85 9.73 3.52 -16.59
N ASN A 86 10.99 3.24 -16.25
CA ASN A 86 12.00 2.83 -17.23
C ASN A 86 11.96 1.34 -17.60
N GLY A 87 11.00 0.58 -17.03
CA GLY A 87 10.84 -0.85 -17.29
C GLY A 87 11.65 -1.77 -16.38
N ASN A 88 12.51 -1.25 -15.52
CA ASN A 88 13.33 -2.06 -14.63
C ASN A 88 12.52 -2.59 -13.43
N PRO A 89 12.56 -3.90 -13.17
CA PRO A 89 11.94 -4.48 -12.00
C PRO A 89 12.81 -4.35 -10.76
N ASP A 90 12.17 -4.24 -9.61
CA ASP A 90 12.81 -4.23 -8.31
C ASP A 90 12.01 -5.11 -7.35
N ASP A 91 12.60 -6.24 -6.96
CA ASP A 91 11.97 -7.13 -5.99
C ASP A 91 12.28 -6.64 -4.58
N LEU A 92 11.25 -6.22 -3.87
CA LEU A 92 11.36 -5.78 -2.49
C LEU A 92 11.25 -6.97 -1.55
N ASP A 93 12.07 -6.96 -0.52
CA ASP A 93 12.08 -8.02 0.48
C ASP A 93 10.91 -7.86 1.47
N VAL A 94 9.79 -8.49 1.15
CA VAL A 94 8.56 -8.46 1.96
C VAL A 94 8.02 -9.87 2.13
N GLN A 95 8.78 -10.73 2.76
CA GLN A 95 8.28 -12.04 3.15
C GLN A 95 7.67 -11.97 4.56
N ARG A 96 6.54 -11.29 4.68
CA ARG A 96 5.92 -11.06 5.98
C ARG A 96 4.43 -11.30 5.95
N VAL A 97 3.92 -11.70 7.10
CA VAL A 97 2.49 -11.63 7.38
C VAL A 97 2.14 -10.20 7.74
N ILE A 98 1.28 -9.59 6.95
CA ILE A 98 0.71 -8.29 7.24
C ILE A 98 -0.60 -8.53 7.98
N ARG A 99 -0.65 -8.15 9.24
CA ARG A 99 -1.85 -8.33 10.05
C ARG A 99 -2.95 -7.37 9.64
N SER A 100 -4.19 -7.83 9.76
CA SER A 100 -5.36 -7.00 9.53
C SER A 100 -5.30 -5.72 10.37
N GLY A 101 -5.47 -4.57 9.73
CA GLY A 101 -5.37 -3.26 10.36
C GLY A 101 -3.95 -2.73 10.51
N SER A 102 -2.94 -3.46 10.05
CA SER A 102 -1.54 -3.07 10.13
C SER A 102 -0.96 -2.69 8.78
N LYS A 103 0.21 -2.06 8.83
CA LYS A 103 1.01 -1.67 7.67
C LYS A 103 2.41 -2.24 7.79
N THR A 104 3.06 -2.48 6.66
CA THR A 104 4.50 -2.75 6.65
C THR A 104 5.29 -1.49 7.02
N GLU A 105 6.55 -1.69 7.33
CA GLU A 105 7.51 -0.61 7.36
C GLU A 105 7.66 0.01 5.96
N ALA A 106 8.28 1.18 5.89
CA ALA A 106 8.65 1.78 4.63
C ALA A 106 9.68 0.91 3.91
N LEU A 107 9.38 0.55 2.68
CA LEU A 107 10.26 -0.24 1.82
C LEU A 107 10.92 0.70 0.82
N ASP A 108 12.20 0.94 1.00
CA ASP A 108 12.95 1.88 0.18
C ASP A 108 13.04 1.41 -1.27
N LEU A 109 12.77 2.33 -2.19
CA LEU A 109 12.99 2.13 -3.62
C LEU A 109 14.44 2.44 -3.98
N LYS A 110 14.98 1.70 -4.95
CA LYS A 110 16.33 1.98 -5.45
C LYS A 110 16.43 3.40 -5.98
N GLY A 111 17.39 4.17 -5.49
CA GLY A 111 17.60 5.55 -5.88
C GLY A 111 16.71 6.56 -5.16
N ARG A 112 15.70 6.15 -4.41
CA ARG A 112 14.82 6.98 -3.56
C ARG A 112 14.11 8.14 -4.25
N ASP A 113 13.96 8.07 -5.56
CA ASP A 113 13.21 9.06 -6.34
C ASP A 113 12.82 8.43 -7.68
N ARG A 114 11.78 7.61 -7.65
CA ARG A 114 11.40 6.78 -8.78
C ARG A 114 9.93 6.92 -9.14
N ALA A 115 9.69 7.06 -10.44
CA ALA A 115 8.35 6.89 -11.00
C ALA A 115 8.04 5.40 -11.14
N ILE A 116 6.87 4.99 -10.69
CA ILE A 116 6.42 3.61 -10.68
C ILE A 116 5.43 3.38 -11.82
N GLU A 117 5.66 2.35 -12.62
CA GLU A 117 4.71 1.91 -13.65
C GLU A 117 3.64 1.00 -13.04
N ARG A 118 4.07 -0.04 -12.35
CA ARG A 118 3.18 -1.00 -11.69
C ARG A 118 3.82 -1.67 -10.50
N ILE A 119 2.98 -2.27 -9.67
CA ILE A 119 3.39 -3.06 -8.51
C ILE A 119 2.73 -4.42 -8.62
N ASP A 120 3.54 -5.48 -8.69
CA ASP A 120 3.09 -6.86 -8.76
C ASP A 120 3.22 -7.52 -7.39
N MET A 121 2.14 -8.10 -6.90
CA MET A 121 2.07 -8.72 -5.59
C MET A 121 1.63 -10.17 -5.71
N THR A 122 2.29 -11.04 -4.96
CA THR A 122 1.91 -12.46 -4.85
C THR A 122 1.65 -12.79 -3.39
N TYR A 123 0.49 -13.35 -3.12
CA TYR A 123 0.02 -13.70 -1.79
C TYR A 123 -0.06 -15.21 -1.61
N ARG A 124 -0.05 -15.63 -0.36
CA ARG A 124 -0.40 -16.97 0.03
C ARG A 124 -1.64 -16.94 0.92
N GLN A 125 -2.57 -17.86 0.65
CA GLN A 125 -3.71 -18.08 1.51
C GLN A 125 -3.25 -18.65 2.85
N ARG A 126 -3.84 -18.12 3.93
CA ARG A 126 -3.74 -18.69 5.27
C ARG A 126 -4.98 -19.51 5.57
N ASP A 127 -4.81 -20.55 6.38
CA ASP A 127 -5.91 -21.47 6.73
C ASP A 127 -7.04 -20.78 7.53
N ASP A 128 -6.71 -19.69 8.21
CA ASP A 128 -7.65 -18.89 8.98
C ASP A 128 -8.32 -17.77 8.17
N PHE A 129 -8.05 -17.71 6.87
CA PHE A 129 -8.62 -16.68 6.01
C PHE A 129 -10.12 -16.87 5.81
N ARG A 130 -10.89 -15.84 6.06
CA ARG A 130 -12.33 -15.84 5.85
C ARG A 130 -12.78 -14.58 5.13
N GLY A 131 -13.50 -14.78 4.03
CA GLY A 131 -14.10 -13.70 3.27
C GLY A 131 -13.11 -12.97 2.37
N ARG A 132 -13.06 -11.66 2.50
CA ARG A 132 -12.27 -10.78 1.64
C ARG A 132 -11.31 -9.94 2.46
N THR A 133 -10.17 -9.63 1.85
CA THR A 133 -9.20 -8.69 2.42
C THR A 133 -8.92 -7.58 1.42
N THR A 134 -8.81 -6.37 1.90
CA THR A 134 -8.35 -5.24 1.11
C THR A 134 -6.86 -5.01 1.36
N VAL A 135 -6.08 -5.02 0.30
CA VAL A 135 -4.65 -4.68 0.33
C VAL A 135 -4.48 -3.31 -0.32
N ARG A 136 -3.86 -2.40 0.40
CA ARG A 136 -3.60 -1.04 -0.05
C ARG A 136 -2.11 -0.78 -0.10
N VAL A 137 -1.65 -0.15 -1.16
CA VAL A 137 -0.26 0.29 -1.30
C VAL A 137 -0.21 1.80 -1.25
N GLU A 138 0.67 2.33 -0.43
CA GLU A 138 0.94 3.75 -0.29
C GLU A 138 2.38 4.05 -0.71
N GLY A 139 2.59 5.19 -1.36
CA GLY A 139 3.90 5.69 -1.76
C GLY A 139 4.30 6.93 -0.97
N LEU A 140 5.57 7.00 -0.60
CA LEU A 140 6.14 8.16 0.07
C LEU A 140 6.65 9.15 -0.95
N VAL A 141 6.06 10.33 -0.98
CA VAL A 141 6.50 11.45 -1.81
C VAL A 141 7.66 12.16 -1.12
N GLY A 142 8.74 12.36 -1.87
CA GLY A 142 9.91 13.07 -1.39
C GLY A 142 9.79 14.57 -1.45
#